data_37d3064d6557e9ee42c4cfb118c92026
#
_entry.id   37d3064d6557e9ee42c4cfb118c92026
#
_cell.length_a   1.000
_cell.length_b   1.000
_cell.length_c   1.000
_cell.angle_alpha   90.00
_cell.angle_beta   90.00
_cell.angle_gamma   90.00
#
_symmetry.space_group_name_H-M   'P 1'
#
loop_
_entity.id
_entity.type
_entity.pdbx_description
1 polymer ?
#
loop_
_entity_poly.entity_id
_entity_poly.type
_entity_poly.pdbx_seq_one_letter_code
_entity_poly.pdbx_strand_id
1 'polypeptide(L)'
;MLQQEIKNLEHQGDELTYEIVSTLNRTFVTPFDHEDIYALAAGLDDILDYIEEIADTTNLYGITTIPEPARELARLLVQAVEQLEQAIGKLESRKGGEEHGTEIHRLEDVGDSTARHAIAELFSGHLPPLEVIKLKDLYVLLEDALDRCEQVANVLEGIVVKNA
;
A
#
# COMPACT_ATOMS: atom_id res chain seq x y z
N MET A 1 -12.96 -5.21 17.16
CA MET A 1 -11.63 -5.57 17.74
C MET A 1 -10.55 -5.33 16.69
N LEU A 2 -10.48 -6.11 15.61
CA LEU A 2 -9.45 -5.96 14.55
C LEU A 2 -9.40 -4.56 13.89
N GLN A 3 -10.54 -3.97 13.53
CA GLN A 3 -10.64 -2.63 12.97
C GLN A 3 -9.99 -1.56 13.90
N GLN A 4 -10.23 -1.65 15.21
CA GLN A 4 -9.65 -0.71 16.17
C GLN A 4 -8.12 -0.89 16.30
N GLU A 5 -7.62 -2.11 16.10
CA GLU A 5 -6.19 -2.38 16.07
C GLU A 5 -5.55 -1.76 14.82
N ILE A 6 -6.18 -1.90 13.65
CA ILE A 6 -5.72 -1.27 12.40
C ILE A 6 -5.70 0.25 12.55
N LYS A 7 -6.76 0.86 13.06
CA LYS A 7 -6.82 2.30 13.30
C LYS A 7 -5.74 2.80 14.28
N ASN A 8 -5.44 2.01 15.31
CA ASN A 8 -4.37 2.37 16.24
C ASN A 8 -2.98 2.27 15.58
N LEU A 9 -2.78 1.35 14.63
CA LEU A 9 -1.52 1.23 13.88
C LEU A 9 -1.36 2.37 12.88
N GLU A 10 -2.45 2.76 12.19
CA GLU A 10 -2.45 3.93 11.31
C GLU A 10 -2.09 5.21 12.09
N HIS A 11 -2.72 5.49 13.23
CA HIS A 11 -2.34 6.64 14.07
C HIS A 11 -0.89 6.61 14.53
N GLN A 12 -0.31 5.43 14.78
CA GLN A 12 1.13 5.32 15.08
C GLN A 12 1.98 5.64 13.84
N GLY A 13 1.51 5.27 12.65
CA GLY A 13 2.13 5.63 11.37
C GLY A 13 2.14 7.15 11.16
N ASP A 14 1.00 7.80 11.35
CA ASP A 14 0.84 9.26 11.32
C ASP A 14 1.84 9.96 12.25
N GLU A 15 1.94 9.50 13.51
CA GLU A 15 2.88 10.06 14.47
C GLU A 15 4.34 9.93 14.00
N LEU A 16 4.72 8.77 13.46
CA LEU A 16 6.06 8.52 12.91
C LEU A 16 6.33 9.38 11.68
N THR A 17 5.39 9.50 10.77
CA THR A 17 5.47 10.36 9.59
C THR A 17 5.65 11.82 9.99
N TYR A 18 4.89 12.30 10.97
CA TYR A 18 5.05 13.64 11.52
C TYR A 18 6.44 13.85 12.15
N GLU A 19 6.96 12.87 12.91
CA GLU A 19 8.30 12.93 13.50
C GLU A 19 9.40 12.98 12.44
N ILE A 20 9.29 12.16 11.37
CA ILE A 20 10.22 12.16 10.24
C ILE A 20 10.25 13.53 9.58
N VAL A 21 9.08 14.08 9.20
CA VAL A 21 8.94 15.38 8.53
C VAL A 21 9.45 16.51 9.43
N SER A 22 9.11 16.48 10.73
CA SER A 22 9.60 17.46 11.70
C SER A 22 11.12 17.43 11.87
N THR A 23 11.71 16.24 11.89
CA THR A 23 13.16 16.04 11.98
C THR A 23 13.85 16.51 10.71
N LEU A 24 13.28 16.17 9.54
CA LEU A 24 13.77 16.59 8.24
C LEU A 24 13.85 18.11 8.13
N ASN A 25 12.81 18.82 8.58
CA ASN A 25 12.75 20.30 8.57
C ASN A 25 13.79 20.97 9.47
N ARG A 26 14.36 20.25 10.45
CA ARG A 26 15.39 20.75 11.38
C ARG A 26 16.79 20.28 11.04
N THR A 27 16.94 19.35 10.10
CA THR A 27 18.20 18.74 9.74
C THR A 27 18.73 19.37 8.46
N PHE A 28 19.91 20.00 8.54
CA PHE A 28 20.50 20.67 7.38
C PHE A 28 21.21 19.72 6.42
N VAL A 29 21.72 18.59 6.91
CA VAL A 29 22.44 17.58 6.09
C VAL A 29 21.80 16.22 6.33
N THR A 30 21.32 15.62 5.28
CA THR A 30 20.67 14.29 5.28
C THR A 30 21.41 13.34 4.33
N PRO A 31 21.33 12.01 4.54
CA PRO A 31 21.97 11.01 3.69
C PRO A 31 21.39 10.93 2.28
N PHE A 32 20.13 11.38 2.10
CA PHE A 32 19.38 11.46 0.85
C PHE A 32 18.72 12.83 0.72
N ASP A 33 18.23 13.19 -0.44
CA ASP A 33 17.53 14.43 -0.67
C ASP A 33 16.29 14.53 0.23
N HIS A 34 16.03 15.73 0.78
CA HIS A 34 14.86 15.99 1.64
C HIS A 34 13.53 15.62 0.96
N GLU A 35 13.42 15.93 -0.35
CA GLU A 35 12.22 15.63 -1.13
C GLU A 35 11.98 14.13 -1.26
N ASP A 36 13.04 13.34 -1.41
CA ASP A 36 12.97 11.88 -1.53
C ASP A 36 12.55 11.25 -0.20
N ILE A 37 13.12 11.72 0.93
CA ILE A 37 12.74 11.23 2.27
C ILE A 37 11.27 11.58 2.57
N TYR A 38 10.86 12.80 2.23
CA TYR A 38 9.47 13.23 2.39
C TYR A 38 8.51 12.38 1.53
N ALA A 39 8.84 12.15 0.26
CA ALA A 39 8.02 11.35 -0.64
C ALA A 39 7.89 9.90 -0.16
N LEU A 40 8.98 9.34 0.38
CA LEU A 40 8.97 7.98 0.95
C LEU A 40 8.08 7.92 2.19
N ALA A 41 8.23 8.85 3.14
CA ALA A 41 7.42 8.88 4.36
C ALA A 41 5.93 9.06 4.04
N ALA A 42 5.59 10.02 3.17
CA ALA A 42 4.21 10.24 2.76
C ALA A 42 3.62 9.04 2.01
N GLY A 43 4.42 8.36 1.18
CA GLY A 43 3.95 7.17 0.47
C GLY A 43 3.67 5.97 1.37
N LEU A 44 4.46 5.79 2.42
CA LEU A 44 4.22 4.75 3.43
C LEU A 44 2.98 5.05 4.29
N ASP A 45 2.76 6.32 4.61
CA ASP A 45 1.58 6.84 5.30
C ASP A 45 0.31 6.55 4.49
N ASP A 46 0.30 6.91 3.20
CA ASP A 46 -0.82 6.63 2.30
C ASP A 46 -1.18 5.12 2.22
N ILE A 47 -0.18 4.21 2.31
CA ILE A 47 -0.46 2.76 2.36
C ILE A 47 -1.23 2.39 3.64
N LEU A 48 -0.85 2.96 4.79
CA LEU A 48 -1.56 2.74 6.06
C LEU A 48 -2.98 3.30 6.01
N ASP A 49 -3.18 4.48 5.40
CA ASP A 49 -4.48 5.09 5.17
C ASP A 49 -5.41 4.17 4.36
N TYR A 50 -4.91 3.61 3.26
CA TYR A 50 -5.67 2.64 2.46
C TYR A 50 -6.04 1.39 3.25
N ILE A 51 -5.14 0.86 4.08
CA ILE A 51 -5.41 -0.31 4.92
C ILE A 51 -6.51 0.01 5.96
N GLU A 52 -6.48 1.19 6.56
CA GLU A 52 -7.53 1.66 7.48
C GLU A 52 -8.85 1.84 6.74
N GLU A 53 -8.85 2.46 5.56
CA GLU A 53 -10.05 2.67 4.74
C GLU A 53 -10.68 1.34 4.28
N ILE A 54 -9.89 0.33 3.92
CA ILE A 54 -10.37 -1.02 3.59
C ILE A 54 -11.10 -1.63 4.80
N ALA A 55 -10.51 -1.52 6.00
CA ALA A 55 -11.11 -2.06 7.22
C ALA A 55 -12.40 -1.31 7.60
N ASP A 56 -12.40 0.02 7.50
CA ASP A 56 -13.56 0.88 7.76
C ASP A 56 -14.69 0.60 6.76
N THR A 57 -14.39 0.55 5.47
CA THR A 57 -15.36 0.27 4.40
C THR A 57 -15.99 -1.11 4.57
N THR A 58 -15.17 -2.12 4.88
CA THR A 58 -15.65 -3.49 5.14
C THR A 58 -16.66 -3.52 6.29
N ASN A 59 -16.38 -2.80 7.38
CA ASN A 59 -17.27 -2.69 8.53
C ASN A 59 -18.51 -1.83 8.23
N LEU A 60 -18.34 -0.66 7.64
CA LEU A 60 -19.41 0.29 7.31
C LEU A 60 -20.44 -0.33 6.35
N TYR A 61 -19.98 -1.08 5.36
CA TYR A 61 -20.85 -1.76 4.41
C TYR A 61 -21.45 -3.06 4.94
N GLY A 62 -21.01 -3.52 6.12
CA GLY A 62 -21.47 -4.78 6.72
C GLY A 62 -21.07 -6.00 5.89
N ILE A 63 -19.88 -6.00 5.32
CA ILE A 63 -19.35 -7.13 4.55
C ILE A 63 -18.91 -8.20 5.54
N THR A 64 -19.74 -9.22 5.72
CA THR A 64 -19.47 -10.31 6.69
C THR A 64 -18.74 -11.50 6.08
N THR A 65 -18.79 -11.64 4.75
CA THR A 65 -18.10 -12.71 4.03
C THR A 65 -17.16 -12.09 3.01
N ILE A 66 -15.87 -12.28 3.23
CA ILE A 66 -14.85 -11.76 2.33
C ILE A 66 -14.70 -12.72 1.14
N PRO A 67 -14.93 -12.28 -0.11
CA PRO A 67 -14.77 -13.11 -1.30
C PRO A 67 -13.31 -13.48 -1.53
N GLU A 68 -13.08 -14.59 -2.25
CA GLU A 68 -11.71 -15.06 -2.50
C GLU A 68 -10.84 -14.05 -3.27
N PRO A 69 -11.35 -13.30 -4.28
CA PRO A 69 -10.54 -12.25 -4.91
C PRO A 69 -10.04 -11.18 -3.93
N ALA A 70 -10.88 -10.74 -2.97
CA ALA A 70 -10.45 -9.77 -1.96
C ALA A 70 -9.38 -10.35 -1.02
N ARG A 71 -9.48 -11.64 -0.67
CA ARG A 71 -8.44 -12.31 0.12
C ARG A 71 -7.13 -12.42 -0.63
N GLU A 72 -7.19 -12.69 -1.93
CA GLU A 72 -6.01 -12.76 -2.78
C GLU A 72 -5.33 -11.40 -2.88
N LEU A 73 -6.08 -10.33 -3.16
CA LEU A 73 -5.55 -8.96 -3.17
C LEU A 73 -4.91 -8.58 -1.84
N ALA A 74 -5.55 -8.93 -0.71
CA ALA A 74 -4.96 -8.69 0.61
C ALA A 74 -3.65 -9.47 0.84
N ARG A 75 -3.52 -10.71 0.33
CA ARG A 75 -2.26 -11.47 0.39
C ARG A 75 -1.16 -10.83 -0.45
N LEU A 76 -1.50 -10.36 -1.65
CA LEU A 76 -0.56 -9.63 -2.52
C LEU A 76 -0.08 -8.34 -1.84
N LEU A 77 -0.98 -7.60 -1.19
CA LEU A 77 -0.65 -6.39 -0.44
C LEU A 77 0.33 -6.69 0.70
N VAL A 78 0.11 -7.75 1.48
CA VAL A 78 1.06 -8.17 2.53
C VAL A 78 2.44 -8.46 1.93
N GLN A 79 2.51 -9.21 0.81
CA GLN A 79 3.77 -9.50 0.14
C GLN A 79 4.45 -8.23 -0.38
N ALA A 80 3.70 -7.29 -0.95
CA ALA A 80 4.26 -6.03 -1.44
C ALA A 80 4.86 -5.19 -0.29
N VAL A 81 4.17 -5.09 0.84
CA VAL A 81 4.67 -4.40 2.04
C VAL A 81 5.94 -5.08 2.60
N GLU A 82 5.99 -6.42 2.63
CA GLU A 82 7.19 -7.17 3.03
C GLU A 82 8.39 -6.88 2.10
N GLN A 83 8.16 -6.73 0.80
CA GLN A 83 9.21 -6.32 -0.15
C GLN A 83 9.65 -4.87 0.08
N LEU A 84 8.73 -3.95 0.37
CA LEU A 84 9.07 -2.56 0.72
C LEU A 84 9.93 -2.49 1.98
N GLU A 85 9.58 -3.24 3.04
CA GLU A 85 10.37 -3.30 4.27
C GLU A 85 11.81 -3.74 3.98
N GLN A 86 11.98 -4.79 3.17
CA GLN A 86 13.31 -5.28 2.78
C GLN A 86 14.08 -4.27 1.92
N ALA A 87 13.42 -3.60 0.97
CA ALA A 87 14.02 -2.58 0.14
C ALA A 87 14.52 -1.38 0.98
N ILE A 88 13.69 -0.90 1.90
CA ILE A 88 14.03 0.20 2.82
C ILE A 88 15.22 -0.19 3.71
N GLY A 89 15.23 -1.41 4.25
CA GLY A 89 16.34 -1.91 5.06
C GLY A 89 17.69 -1.97 4.31
N LYS A 90 17.65 -2.02 2.97
CA LYS A 90 18.87 -2.02 2.12
C LYS A 90 19.32 -0.62 1.69
N LEU A 91 18.53 0.44 1.91
CA LEU A 91 18.87 1.81 1.48
C LEU A 91 20.22 2.29 2.03
N GLU A 92 20.54 2.00 3.30
CA GLU A 92 21.82 2.39 3.89
C GLU A 92 23.03 1.75 3.17
N SER A 93 22.86 0.50 2.73
CA SER A 93 23.95 -0.23 2.05
C SER A 93 24.15 0.20 0.60
N ARG A 94 23.22 0.94 0.02
CA ARG A 94 23.19 1.35 -1.41
C ARG A 94 23.33 0.18 -2.39
N LYS A 95 22.97 -1.03 -1.98
CA LYS A 95 23.11 -2.26 -2.78
C LYS A 95 21.86 -3.11 -2.67
N GLY A 96 21.33 -3.55 -3.81
CA GLY A 96 20.35 -4.65 -3.86
C GLY A 96 18.91 -4.24 -3.52
N GLY A 97 18.39 -3.15 -4.10
CA GLY A 97 16.97 -2.78 -4.03
C GLY A 97 16.16 -3.19 -5.26
N GLU A 98 16.82 -3.34 -6.42
CA GLU A 98 16.18 -3.58 -7.72
C GLU A 98 15.34 -4.87 -7.76
N GLU A 99 15.77 -5.94 -7.07
CA GLU A 99 15.03 -7.19 -7.01
C GLU A 99 13.68 -7.05 -6.29
N HIS A 100 13.62 -6.21 -5.24
CA HIS A 100 12.40 -5.96 -4.47
C HIS A 100 11.43 -5.08 -5.27
N GLY A 101 11.91 -4.04 -5.96
CA GLY A 101 11.11 -3.22 -6.86
C GLY A 101 10.49 -4.08 -7.97
N THR A 102 11.28 -4.91 -8.64
CA THR A 102 10.79 -5.84 -9.67
C THR A 102 9.70 -6.77 -9.13
N GLU A 103 9.85 -7.29 -7.91
CA GLU A 103 8.83 -8.15 -7.31
C GLU A 103 7.56 -7.38 -6.94
N ILE A 104 7.67 -6.13 -6.47
CA ILE A 104 6.51 -5.27 -6.19
C ILE A 104 5.72 -4.99 -7.47
N HIS A 105 6.38 -4.64 -8.56
CA HIS A 105 5.74 -4.47 -9.88
C HIS A 105 4.99 -5.73 -10.32
N ARG A 106 5.61 -6.90 -10.16
CA ARG A 106 4.96 -8.18 -10.48
C ARG A 106 3.72 -8.44 -9.62
N LEU A 107 3.77 -8.08 -8.33
CA LEU A 107 2.64 -8.25 -7.41
C LEU A 107 1.49 -7.30 -7.77
N GLU A 108 1.80 -6.05 -8.15
CA GLU A 108 0.83 -5.08 -8.64
C GLU A 108 0.17 -5.57 -9.93
N ASP A 109 0.91 -5.98 -10.96
CA ASP A 109 0.37 -6.54 -12.22
C ASP A 109 -0.63 -7.69 -11.97
N VAL A 110 -0.30 -8.59 -11.01
CA VAL A 110 -1.21 -9.68 -10.61
C VAL A 110 -2.43 -9.13 -9.89
N GLY A 111 -2.27 -8.13 -9.03
CA GLY A 111 -3.34 -7.47 -8.29
C GLY A 111 -4.33 -6.78 -9.23
N ASP A 112 -3.83 -5.95 -10.14
CA ASP A 112 -4.63 -5.27 -11.17
C ASP A 112 -5.45 -6.28 -12.00
N SER A 113 -4.81 -7.34 -12.50
CA SER A 113 -5.51 -8.39 -13.24
C SER A 113 -6.57 -9.08 -12.38
N THR A 114 -6.30 -9.37 -11.11
CA THR A 114 -7.24 -10.00 -10.18
C THR A 114 -8.43 -9.09 -9.91
N ALA A 115 -8.19 -7.81 -9.63
CA ALA A 115 -9.24 -6.82 -9.38
C ALA A 115 -10.15 -6.63 -10.60
N ARG A 116 -9.56 -6.46 -11.79
CA ARG A 116 -10.32 -6.31 -13.05
C ARG A 116 -11.20 -7.53 -13.35
N HIS A 117 -10.68 -8.74 -13.18
CA HIS A 117 -11.49 -9.96 -13.40
C HIS A 117 -12.62 -10.06 -12.37
N ALA A 118 -12.33 -9.81 -11.10
CA ALA A 118 -13.33 -9.84 -10.03
C ALA A 118 -14.44 -8.80 -10.27
N ILE A 119 -14.08 -7.56 -10.65
CA ILE A 119 -15.04 -6.52 -10.98
C ILE A 119 -15.88 -6.92 -12.19
N ALA A 120 -15.29 -7.45 -13.27
CA ALA A 120 -16.04 -7.90 -14.44
C ALA A 120 -17.07 -8.99 -14.08
N GLU A 121 -16.70 -9.91 -13.17
CA GLU A 121 -17.61 -10.95 -12.69
C GLU A 121 -18.78 -10.38 -11.89
N LEU A 122 -18.60 -9.33 -11.10
CA LEU A 122 -19.69 -8.65 -10.39
C LEU A 122 -20.78 -8.13 -11.33
N PHE A 123 -20.39 -7.68 -12.53
CA PHE A 123 -21.32 -7.15 -13.53
C PHE A 123 -21.96 -8.22 -14.41
N SER A 124 -21.72 -9.51 -14.17
CA SER A 124 -22.37 -10.62 -14.89
C SER A 124 -23.87 -10.79 -14.58
N GLY A 125 -24.41 -10.03 -13.62
CA GLY A 125 -25.83 -9.98 -13.30
C GLY A 125 -26.31 -11.02 -12.27
N HIS A 126 -25.40 -11.70 -11.58
CA HIS A 126 -25.75 -12.73 -10.58
C HIS A 126 -25.97 -12.15 -9.18
N LEU A 127 -25.52 -10.93 -8.90
CA LEU A 127 -25.60 -10.30 -7.58
C LEU A 127 -26.59 -9.14 -7.56
N PRO A 128 -27.22 -8.85 -6.38
CA PRO A 128 -27.98 -7.62 -6.19
C PRO A 128 -27.12 -6.38 -6.40
N PRO A 129 -27.66 -5.28 -6.94
CA PRO A 129 -26.88 -4.07 -7.24
C PRO A 129 -26.12 -3.49 -6.05
N LEU A 130 -26.69 -3.58 -4.85
CA LEU A 130 -26.02 -3.10 -3.63
C LEU A 130 -24.79 -3.93 -3.28
N GLU A 131 -24.85 -5.25 -3.45
CA GLU A 131 -23.68 -6.12 -3.24
C GLU A 131 -22.60 -5.88 -4.30
N VAL A 132 -22.98 -5.60 -5.54
CA VAL A 132 -22.05 -5.21 -6.61
C VAL A 132 -21.28 -3.94 -6.20
N ILE A 133 -21.98 -2.92 -5.70
CA ILE A 133 -21.35 -1.66 -5.26
C ILE A 133 -20.35 -1.93 -4.12
N LYS A 134 -20.77 -2.63 -3.07
CA LYS A 134 -19.94 -2.92 -1.91
C LYS A 134 -18.65 -3.66 -2.28
N LEU A 135 -18.78 -4.72 -3.08
CA LEU A 135 -17.64 -5.55 -3.45
C LEU A 135 -16.73 -4.85 -4.47
N LYS A 136 -17.31 -4.07 -5.39
CA LYS A 136 -16.54 -3.26 -6.32
C LYS A 136 -15.67 -2.26 -5.56
N ASP A 137 -16.23 -1.51 -4.61
CA ASP A 137 -15.47 -0.54 -3.83
C ASP A 137 -14.36 -1.21 -3.02
N LEU A 138 -14.62 -2.39 -2.43
CA LEU A 138 -13.60 -3.17 -1.72
C LEU A 138 -12.46 -3.61 -2.64
N TYR A 139 -12.75 -4.06 -3.88
CA TYR A 139 -11.70 -4.47 -4.82
C TYR A 139 -10.87 -3.28 -5.32
N VAL A 140 -11.51 -2.13 -5.54
CA VAL A 140 -10.82 -0.90 -5.94
C VAL A 140 -9.86 -0.44 -4.83
N LEU A 141 -10.32 -0.37 -3.57
CA LEU A 141 -9.46 0.03 -2.45
C LEU A 141 -8.26 -0.90 -2.25
N LEU A 142 -8.44 -2.20 -2.42
CA LEU A 142 -7.33 -3.17 -2.32
C LEU A 142 -6.32 -3.03 -3.44
N GLU A 143 -6.78 -2.72 -4.65
CA GLU A 143 -5.92 -2.47 -5.80
C GLU A 143 -5.21 -1.13 -5.67
N ASP A 144 -5.91 -0.04 -5.26
CA ASP A 144 -5.31 1.27 -4.98
C ASP A 144 -4.17 1.17 -3.94
N ALA A 145 -4.34 0.32 -2.91
CA ALA A 145 -3.29 0.07 -1.92
C ALA A 145 -2.05 -0.63 -2.51
N LEU A 146 -2.24 -1.57 -3.45
CA LEU A 146 -1.15 -2.23 -4.18
C LEU A 146 -0.43 -1.28 -5.13
N ASP A 147 -1.18 -0.47 -5.90
CA ASP A 147 -0.64 0.58 -6.75
C ASP A 147 0.19 1.58 -5.93
N ARG A 148 -0.27 1.90 -4.71
CA ARG A 148 0.50 2.76 -3.81
C ARG A 148 1.83 2.11 -3.38
N CYS A 149 1.87 0.80 -3.13
CA CYS A 149 3.12 0.09 -2.87
C CYS A 149 4.10 0.19 -4.06
N GLU A 150 3.61 0.07 -5.29
CA GLU A 150 4.41 0.25 -6.50
C GLU A 150 4.99 1.68 -6.59
N GLN A 151 4.17 2.70 -6.33
CA GLN A 151 4.62 4.10 -6.33
C GLN A 151 5.73 4.34 -5.31
N VAL A 152 5.64 3.75 -4.10
CA VAL A 152 6.70 3.81 -3.09
C VAL A 152 7.96 3.09 -3.57
N ALA A 153 7.83 1.94 -4.22
CA ALA A 153 8.96 1.22 -4.81
C ALA A 153 9.70 2.08 -5.87
N ASN A 154 8.94 2.80 -6.72
CA ASN A 154 9.50 3.73 -7.70
C ASN A 154 10.29 4.88 -7.03
N VAL A 155 9.83 5.40 -5.89
CA VAL A 155 10.58 6.40 -5.11
C VAL A 155 11.89 5.79 -4.59
N LEU A 156 11.85 4.58 -4.04
CA LEU A 156 13.06 3.87 -3.55
C LEU A 156 14.08 3.64 -4.66
N GLU A 157 13.65 3.20 -5.83
CA GLU A 157 14.52 3.03 -7.01
C GLU A 157 15.14 4.36 -7.43
N GLY A 158 14.37 5.44 -7.44
CA GLY A 158 14.85 6.79 -7.71
C GLY A 158 15.95 7.23 -6.73
N ILE A 159 15.80 6.95 -5.44
CA ILE A 159 16.81 7.22 -4.41
C ILE A 159 18.09 6.44 -4.69
N VAL A 160 17.98 5.15 -4.99
CA VAL A 160 19.14 4.29 -5.28
C VAL A 160 19.90 4.80 -6.51
N VAL A 161 19.20 5.11 -7.60
CA VAL A 161 19.81 5.61 -8.86
C VAL A 161 20.51 6.94 -8.66
N LYS A 162 19.93 7.88 -7.90
CA LYS A 162 20.54 9.19 -7.60
C LYS A 162 21.84 9.08 -6.77
N ASN A 163 21.98 8.01 -5.99
CA ASN A 163 23.06 7.85 -5.01
C ASN A 163 24.05 6.71 -5.37
N ALA A 164 23.94 6.13 -6.56
CA ALA A 164 24.80 5.05 -7.06
C ALA A 164 26.22 5.50 -7.52
#